data_51394ade6b91b49ddfe51e9c5213b2d1
#
_entry.id   51394ade6b91b49ddfe51e9c5213b2d1
#
_cell.length_a   1.000
_cell.length_b   1.000
_cell.length_c   1.000
_cell.angle_alpha   90.00
_cell.angle_beta   90.00
_cell.angle_gamma   90.00
#
_symmetry.space_group_name_H-M   'P 1'
#
loop_
_entity.id
_entity.type
_entity.pdbx_description
1 polymer ?
#
loop_
_entity_poly.entity_id
_entity_poly.type
_entity_poly.pdbx_seq_one_letter_code
_entity_poly.pdbx_strand_id
1 'polypeptide(L)'
;MADPKSAEDYYFAGIDFFGDGKLDEAIAEYNRALELDPKFADALHGLAQAYYARQDFDRVIEAAQRILALDPEDILAWTSISRAYQRKGMVPEAEEAGNKARILGWKQQLREQKSKGEGNS
;
A
#
# COMPACT_ATOMS: atom_id res chain seq x y z
N MET A 1 23.82 -20.83 -15.76
CA MET A 1 22.57 -20.78 -15.02
C MET A 1 22.23 -19.32 -14.73
N ALA A 2 20.98 -18.95 -14.92
CA ALA A 2 20.54 -17.62 -14.55
C ALA A 2 20.55 -17.48 -13.03
N ASP A 3 20.92 -16.30 -12.53
CA ASP A 3 20.85 -16.00 -11.11
C ASP A 3 19.40 -16.10 -10.63
N PRO A 4 19.15 -16.55 -9.39
CA PRO A 4 17.81 -16.56 -8.87
C PRO A 4 17.26 -15.13 -8.81
N LYS A 5 15.98 -14.98 -9.09
CA LYS A 5 15.33 -13.66 -9.03
C LYS A 5 15.25 -13.19 -7.59
N SER A 6 15.52 -11.91 -7.38
CA SER A 6 15.36 -11.25 -6.07
C SER A 6 13.90 -10.83 -5.86
N ALA A 7 13.57 -10.44 -4.63
CA ALA A 7 12.27 -9.86 -4.34
C ALA A 7 11.99 -8.64 -5.22
N GLU A 8 13.00 -7.80 -5.44
CA GLU A 8 12.87 -6.62 -6.29
C GLU A 8 12.56 -7.00 -7.74
N ASP A 9 13.19 -8.06 -8.27
CA ASP A 9 12.93 -8.52 -9.63
C ASP A 9 11.47 -8.91 -9.81
N TYR A 10 10.91 -9.64 -8.86
CA TYR A 10 9.50 -10.01 -8.88
C TYR A 10 8.60 -8.78 -8.74
N TYR A 11 8.97 -7.83 -7.89
CA TYR A 11 8.22 -6.60 -7.73
C TYR A 11 8.17 -5.81 -9.05
N PHE A 12 9.29 -5.65 -9.75
CA PHE A 12 9.33 -4.95 -11.03
C PHE A 12 8.51 -5.68 -12.10
N ALA A 13 8.56 -7.02 -12.12
CA ALA A 13 7.70 -7.80 -13.01
C ALA A 13 6.23 -7.55 -12.71
N GLY A 14 5.87 -7.46 -11.44
CA GLY A 14 4.50 -7.13 -11.02
C GLY A 14 4.06 -5.76 -11.54
N ILE A 15 4.93 -4.75 -11.44
CA ILE A 15 4.65 -3.40 -11.96
C ILE A 15 4.40 -3.46 -13.47
N ASP A 16 5.22 -4.20 -14.21
CA ASP A 16 5.07 -4.31 -15.66
C ASP A 16 3.73 -4.96 -16.02
N PHE A 17 3.37 -6.05 -15.37
CA PHE A 17 2.07 -6.69 -15.59
C PHE A 17 0.91 -5.77 -15.22
N PHE A 18 1.04 -5.04 -14.11
CA PHE A 18 0.00 -4.10 -13.70
C PHE A 18 -0.20 -3.02 -14.76
N GLY A 19 0.90 -2.47 -15.29
CA GLY A 19 0.86 -1.46 -16.35
C GLY A 19 0.18 -1.96 -17.61
N ASP A 20 0.27 -3.26 -17.89
CA ASP A 20 -0.36 -3.90 -19.05
C ASP A 20 -1.80 -4.34 -18.76
N GLY A 21 -2.31 -4.07 -17.57
CA GLY A 21 -3.66 -4.48 -17.17
C GLY A 21 -3.79 -5.95 -16.83
N LYS A 22 -2.67 -6.67 -16.71
CA LYS A 22 -2.65 -8.09 -16.38
C LYS A 22 -2.61 -8.26 -14.86
N LEU A 23 -3.76 -8.09 -14.23
CA LEU A 23 -3.87 -8.00 -12.76
C LEU A 23 -3.51 -9.31 -12.07
N ASP A 24 -3.95 -10.45 -12.59
CA ASP A 24 -3.66 -11.75 -11.97
C ASP A 24 -2.16 -12.06 -11.99
N GLU A 25 -1.51 -11.77 -13.11
CA GLU A 25 -0.07 -11.95 -13.25
C GLU A 25 0.69 -11.00 -12.32
N ALA A 26 0.23 -9.74 -12.22
CA ALA A 26 0.82 -8.78 -11.30
C ALA A 26 0.74 -9.26 -9.85
N ILE A 27 -0.42 -9.73 -9.43
CA ILE A 27 -0.65 -10.25 -8.07
C ILE A 27 0.29 -11.43 -7.81
N ALA A 28 0.43 -12.35 -8.76
CA ALA A 28 1.31 -13.49 -8.60
C ALA A 28 2.77 -13.06 -8.39
N GLU A 29 3.23 -12.08 -9.16
CA GLU A 29 4.61 -11.60 -9.04
C GLU A 29 4.84 -10.85 -7.72
N TYR A 30 3.89 -10.01 -7.28
CA TYR A 30 3.99 -9.35 -5.97
C TYR A 30 4.02 -10.37 -4.84
N ASN A 31 3.23 -11.43 -4.93
CA ASN A 31 3.23 -12.48 -3.90
C ASN A 31 4.57 -13.22 -3.86
N ARG A 32 5.21 -13.47 -5.01
CA ARG A 32 6.54 -14.05 -5.05
C ARG A 32 7.57 -13.15 -4.40
N ALA A 33 7.47 -11.84 -4.64
CA ALA A 33 8.34 -10.88 -3.96
C ALA A 33 8.19 -10.96 -2.45
N LEU A 34 6.95 -11.10 -1.96
CA LEU A 34 6.66 -11.17 -0.53
C LEU A 34 7.04 -12.51 0.10
N GLU A 35 7.09 -13.58 -0.67
CA GLU A 35 7.65 -14.85 -0.18
C GLU A 35 9.13 -14.71 0.15
N LEU A 36 9.86 -13.95 -0.66
CA LEU A 36 11.28 -13.71 -0.45
C LEU A 36 11.54 -12.62 0.60
N ASP A 37 10.70 -11.61 0.65
CA ASP A 37 10.82 -10.51 1.62
C ASP A 37 9.42 -10.13 2.12
N PRO A 38 8.97 -10.73 3.23
CA PRO A 38 7.63 -10.46 3.77
C PRO A 38 7.42 -9.02 4.23
N LYS A 39 8.49 -8.24 4.42
CA LYS A 39 8.44 -6.84 4.86
C LYS A 39 8.59 -5.85 3.72
N PHE A 40 8.50 -6.32 2.48
CA PHE A 40 8.65 -5.47 1.30
C PHE A 40 7.40 -4.61 1.12
N ALA A 41 7.40 -3.43 1.72
CA ALA A 41 6.23 -2.54 1.75
C ALA A 41 5.75 -2.16 0.34
N ASP A 42 6.66 -1.90 -0.59
CA ASP A 42 6.30 -1.52 -1.95
C ASP A 42 5.49 -2.63 -2.65
N ALA A 43 5.86 -3.89 -2.43
CA ALA A 43 5.12 -5.02 -2.98
C ALA A 43 3.73 -5.14 -2.34
N LEU A 44 3.61 -4.84 -1.04
CA LEU A 44 2.31 -4.83 -0.37
C LEU A 44 1.41 -3.70 -0.93
N HIS A 45 1.98 -2.52 -1.19
CA HIS A 45 1.23 -1.44 -1.84
C HIS A 45 0.81 -1.83 -3.25
N GLY A 46 1.70 -2.51 -4.00
CA GLY A 46 1.38 -3.04 -5.31
C GLY A 46 0.21 -4.02 -5.27
N LEU A 47 0.20 -4.93 -4.29
CA LEU A 47 -0.91 -5.86 -4.07
C LEU A 47 -2.21 -5.11 -3.82
N ALA A 48 -2.19 -4.12 -2.92
CA ALA A 48 -3.40 -3.36 -2.60
C ALA A 48 -3.97 -2.69 -3.85
N GLN A 49 -3.12 -2.10 -4.69
CA GLN A 49 -3.54 -1.47 -5.94
C GLN A 49 -4.12 -2.48 -6.92
N ALA A 50 -3.47 -3.63 -7.09
CA ALA A 50 -3.91 -4.66 -8.02
C ALA A 50 -5.24 -5.27 -7.57
N TYR A 51 -5.40 -5.55 -6.28
CA TYR A 51 -6.66 -6.05 -5.75
C TYR A 51 -7.77 -4.99 -5.88
N TYR A 52 -7.46 -3.71 -5.67
CA TYR A 52 -8.45 -2.65 -5.85
C TYR A 52 -8.93 -2.59 -7.29
N ALA A 53 -8.01 -2.64 -8.26
CA ALA A 53 -8.35 -2.64 -9.68
C ALA A 53 -9.21 -3.86 -10.05
N ARG A 54 -8.99 -4.97 -9.38
CA ARG A 54 -9.74 -6.22 -9.56
C ARG A 54 -11.06 -6.23 -8.81
N GLN A 55 -11.30 -5.21 -7.99
CA GLN A 55 -12.49 -5.07 -7.16
C GLN A 55 -12.58 -6.12 -6.04
N ASP A 56 -11.46 -6.64 -5.62
CA ASP A 56 -11.36 -7.55 -4.47
C ASP A 56 -11.02 -6.73 -3.23
N PHE A 57 -12.04 -6.07 -2.68
CA PHE A 57 -11.83 -5.07 -1.63
C PHE A 57 -11.43 -5.68 -0.30
N ASP A 58 -11.86 -6.90 0.00
CA ASP A 58 -11.43 -7.58 1.22
C ASP A 58 -9.92 -7.80 1.21
N ARG A 59 -9.36 -8.18 0.07
CA ARG A 59 -7.91 -8.38 -0.05
C ARG A 59 -7.13 -7.08 -0.05
N VAL A 60 -7.73 -5.99 -0.52
CA VAL A 60 -7.14 -4.64 -0.37
C VAL A 60 -6.93 -4.35 1.11
N ILE A 61 -7.95 -4.59 1.92
CA ILE A 61 -7.91 -4.33 3.37
C ILE A 61 -6.85 -5.21 4.03
N GLU A 62 -6.78 -6.49 3.68
CA GLU A 62 -5.75 -7.39 4.22
C GLU A 62 -4.34 -6.89 3.89
N ALA A 63 -4.08 -6.52 2.64
CA ALA A 63 -2.78 -6.02 2.22
C ALA A 63 -2.43 -4.73 2.97
N ALA A 64 -3.38 -3.82 3.09
CA ALA A 64 -3.17 -2.57 3.81
C ALA A 64 -2.91 -2.80 5.30
N GLN A 65 -3.58 -3.77 5.92
CA GLN A 65 -3.33 -4.12 7.32
C GLN A 65 -1.91 -4.67 7.51
N ARG A 66 -1.40 -5.43 6.55
CA ARG A 66 -0.01 -5.91 6.58
C ARG A 66 0.98 -4.74 6.51
N ILE A 67 0.66 -3.73 5.70
CA ILE A 67 1.48 -2.50 5.64
C ILE A 67 1.46 -1.80 7.00
N LEU A 68 0.29 -1.67 7.63
CA LEU A 68 0.16 -1.00 8.91
C LEU A 68 0.86 -1.75 10.05
N ALA A 69 1.01 -3.07 9.92
CA ALA A 69 1.79 -3.85 10.88
C ALA A 69 3.28 -3.49 10.80
N LEU A 70 3.76 -3.08 9.61
CA LEU A 70 5.14 -2.62 9.42
C LEU A 70 5.30 -1.14 9.77
N ASP A 71 4.33 -0.33 9.42
CA ASP A 71 4.34 1.12 9.63
C ASP A 71 2.92 1.60 9.95
N PRO A 72 2.58 1.75 11.24
CA PRO A 72 1.23 2.19 11.64
C PRO A 72 0.85 3.58 11.14
N GLU A 73 1.83 4.38 10.71
CA GLU A 73 1.61 5.74 10.24
C GLU A 73 1.59 5.84 8.71
N ASP A 74 1.50 4.71 8.00
CA ASP A 74 1.45 4.71 6.54
C ASP A 74 0.11 5.27 6.06
N ILE A 75 0.14 6.48 5.52
CA ILE A 75 -1.06 7.21 5.08
C ILE A 75 -1.74 6.50 3.91
N LEU A 76 -0.95 5.98 2.97
CA LEU A 76 -1.51 5.28 1.80
C LEU A 76 -2.28 4.04 2.20
N ALA A 77 -1.80 3.31 3.22
CA ALA A 77 -2.51 2.14 3.73
C ALA A 77 -3.88 2.51 4.31
N TRP A 78 -3.94 3.56 5.13
CA TRP A 78 -5.22 4.03 5.66
C TRP A 78 -6.16 4.51 4.56
N THR A 79 -5.62 5.20 3.55
CA THR A 79 -6.39 5.66 2.39
C THR A 79 -6.95 4.47 1.61
N SER A 80 -6.14 3.43 1.39
CA SER A 80 -6.58 2.22 0.70
C SER A 80 -7.71 1.53 1.45
N ILE A 81 -7.62 1.44 2.77
CA ILE A 81 -8.67 0.87 3.62
C ILE A 81 -9.95 1.67 3.48
N SER A 82 -9.86 3.01 3.58
CA SER A 82 -11.02 3.88 3.46
C SER A 82 -11.73 3.69 2.12
N ARG A 83 -10.96 3.68 1.03
CA ARG A 83 -11.52 3.51 -0.31
C ARG A 83 -12.16 2.14 -0.49
N ALA A 84 -11.55 1.10 0.05
CA ALA A 84 -12.10 -0.25 -0.02
C ALA A 84 -13.43 -0.35 0.72
N TYR A 85 -13.51 0.20 1.93
CA TYR A 85 -14.77 0.22 2.68
C TYR A 85 -15.84 1.05 1.98
N GLN A 86 -15.48 2.19 1.36
CA GLN A 86 -16.43 2.97 0.57
C GLN A 86 -17.04 2.14 -0.56
N ARG A 87 -16.22 1.38 -1.26
CA ARG A 87 -16.68 0.54 -2.36
C ARG A 87 -17.55 -0.62 -1.86
N LYS A 88 -17.35 -1.05 -0.63
CA LYS A 88 -18.18 -2.07 0.02
C LYS A 88 -19.46 -1.50 0.62
N GLY A 89 -19.65 -0.18 0.60
CA GLY A 89 -20.79 0.47 1.20
C GLY A 89 -20.72 0.58 2.73
N MET A 90 -19.56 0.34 3.31
CA MET A 90 -19.35 0.37 4.76
C MET A 90 -18.86 1.76 5.18
N VAL A 91 -19.82 2.71 5.24
CA VAL A 91 -19.52 4.13 5.43
C VAL A 91 -18.84 4.43 6.77
N PRO A 92 -19.31 3.92 7.93
CA PRO A 92 -18.64 4.22 9.21
C PRO A 92 -17.18 3.78 9.23
N GLU A 93 -16.89 2.58 8.72
CA GLU A 93 -15.52 2.05 8.66
C GLU A 93 -14.66 2.87 7.70
N ALA A 94 -15.23 3.29 6.58
CA ALA A 94 -14.54 4.13 5.61
C ALA A 94 -14.17 5.48 6.22
N GLU A 95 -15.09 6.10 6.96
CA GLU A 95 -14.86 7.38 7.61
C GLU A 95 -13.79 7.28 8.69
N GLU A 96 -13.81 6.22 9.49
CA GLU A 96 -12.79 5.99 10.52
C GLU A 96 -11.40 5.92 9.91
N ALA A 97 -11.22 5.10 8.86
CA ALA A 97 -9.94 4.96 8.19
C ALA A 97 -9.51 6.27 7.50
N GLY A 98 -10.45 6.96 6.86
CA GLY A 98 -10.20 8.25 6.21
C GLY A 98 -9.78 9.32 7.21
N ASN A 99 -10.37 9.32 8.40
CA ASN A 99 -10.00 10.23 9.47
C ASN A 99 -8.57 9.98 9.96
N LYS A 100 -8.19 8.72 10.10
CA LYS A 100 -6.82 8.37 10.48
C LYS A 100 -5.81 8.84 9.43
N ALA A 101 -6.11 8.65 8.16
CA ALA A 101 -5.25 9.13 7.08
C ALA A 101 -5.09 10.64 7.15
N ARG A 102 -6.19 11.38 7.37
CA ARG A 102 -6.16 12.84 7.42
C ARG A 102 -5.37 13.35 8.62
N ILE A 103 -5.56 12.73 9.79
CA ILE A 103 -4.84 13.11 11.02
C ILE A 103 -3.34 12.86 10.83
N LEU A 104 -2.96 11.72 10.27
CA LEU A 104 -1.55 11.41 10.01
C LEU A 104 -0.94 12.37 9.00
N GLY A 105 -1.70 12.72 7.96
CA GLY A 105 -1.25 13.71 6.98
C GLY A 105 -0.99 15.07 7.63
N TRP A 106 -1.88 15.51 8.52
CA TRP A 106 -1.72 16.75 9.23
C TRP A 106 -0.51 16.71 10.17
N LYS A 107 -0.33 15.63 10.92
CA LYS A 107 0.87 15.44 11.76
C LYS A 107 2.15 15.53 10.95
N GLN A 108 2.16 14.92 9.78
CA GLN A 108 3.33 14.94 8.89
C GLN A 108 3.63 16.36 8.41
N GLN A 109 2.61 17.12 8.05
CA GLN A 109 2.77 18.52 7.67
C GLN A 109 3.37 19.36 8.79
N LEU A 110 2.88 19.15 10.03
CA LEU A 110 3.39 19.87 11.20
C LEU A 110 4.86 19.55 11.45
N ARG A 111 5.26 18.30 11.29
CA ARG A 111 6.68 17.89 11.42
C ARG A 111 7.54 18.57 10.38
N GLU A 112 7.08 18.63 9.13
CA GLU A 112 7.80 19.28 8.04
C GLU A 112 7.93 20.79 8.28
N GLN A 113 6.86 21.46 8.72
CA GLN A 113 6.88 22.87 9.04
C GLN A 113 7.84 23.17 10.20
N LYS A 114 7.83 22.36 11.24
CA LYS A 114 8.74 22.50 12.37
C LYS A 114 10.18 22.33 11.94
N SER A 115 10.48 21.32 11.12
CA SER A 115 11.82 21.09 10.60
C SER A 115 12.31 22.28 9.75
N LYS A 116 11.44 22.85 8.91
CA LYS A 116 11.78 24.03 8.10
C LYS A 116 12.04 25.25 8.97
N GLY A 117 11.21 25.45 10.02
CA GLY A 117 11.39 26.56 10.96
C GLY A 117 12.71 26.45 11.71
N GLU A 118 13.10 25.28 12.14
CA GLU A 118 14.37 25.04 12.82
C GLU A 118 15.54 25.23 11.86
N GLY A 119 15.39 24.86 10.58
CA GLY A 119 16.42 25.03 9.59
C GLY A 119 16.69 26.48 9.18
N ASN A 120 15.77 27.38 9.44
CA ASN A 120 15.86 28.81 9.08
C ASN A 120 16.31 29.70 10.21
N SER A 121 16.62 29.13 11.36
CA SER A 121 17.04 29.91 12.53
C SER A 121 18.53 30.26 12.51
#